data_4f707f9bfc1b146c7e466db7d197685c
#
_entry.id   4f707f9bfc1b146c7e466db7d197685c
#
_cell.length_a   1.000
_cell.length_b   1.000
_cell.length_c   1.000
_cell.angle_alpha   90.00
_cell.angle_beta   90.00
_cell.angle_gamma   90.00
#
_symmetry.space_group_name_H-M   'P 1'
#
loop_
_entity.id
_entity.type
_entity.pdbx_description
1 polymer ?
#
loop_
_entity_poly.entity_id
_entity_poly.type
_entity_poly.pdbx_seq_one_letter_code
_entity_poly.pdbx_strand_id
1 'polypeptide(L)'
;MVAFKVADLGLSEAGFKIIEWAERHMPVLMRLKNEFMREKPLSGVRVAAVLHVTKATAVLVRVLISGGAEVWLAGSNPLSTQDAVAAALASEGVHVFAWRGQTPAEYYECISRVASSEPNVVIDDGADLHAYLHSERRDVGSRVWGGTEETTTGVNRLRSLERSGRLLYPVIAVNDSLTKFMFDNRYGTGQSAIDGILRATNVLLAGKIFVVAGYGWVGKGIAMRARGMGARVVVTEVDPVRALEAVMDGFEVMPMSKASLIGDIFVTATGNKGVIREEHFKVMKDGAILCNAGHFNVEVSVEDLERISVGKRVVRPNLEEYSLPDGRKLYLIGEGRLVNLVAAEGHPSEVMDMSFANQALATKYIVLNKEKLEKRVHVLPRSIDERIAEIKLESMNIEIDKLTEEQIRYLTSWEYGT
;
A
#
# COMPACT_ATOMS: atom_id res chain seq x y z
N MET A 1 -20.95 -23.48 0.64
CA MET A 1 -20.96 -23.01 -0.78
C MET A 1 -20.07 -21.78 -0.85
N VAL A 2 -19.11 -21.75 -1.77
CA VAL A 2 -18.21 -20.58 -1.92
C VAL A 2 -19.04 -19.39 -2.40
N ALA A 3 -18.94 -18.25 -1.72
CA ALA A 3 -19.61 -17.02 -2.09
C ALA A 3 -18.61 -16.05 -2.74
N PHE A 4 -18.94 -15.51 -3.90
CA PHE A 4 -18.10 -14.52 -4.57
C PHE A 4 -18.95 -13.56 -5.42
N LYS A 5 -18.36 -12.39 -5.71
CA LYS A 5 -18.88 -11.42 -6.69
C LYS A 5 -17.66 -10.77 -7.36
N VAL A 6 -17.43 -11.12 -8.62
CA VAL A 6 -16.31 -10.64 -9.45
C VAL A 6 -16.86 -10.13 -10.78
N ALA A 7 -16.04 -9.38 -11.53
CA ALA A 7 -16.47 -8.81 -12.82
C ALA A 7 -16.89 -9.89 -13.83
N ASP A 8 -16.02 -10.86 -14.09
CA ASP A 8 -16.22 -11.95 -15.04
C ASP A 8 -15.33 -13.14 -14.69
N LEU A 9 -15.94 -14.31 -14.41
CA LEU A 9 -15.20 -15.56 -14.16
C LEU A 9 -14.45 -16.08 -15.39
N GLY A 10 -14.87 -15.71 -16.59
CA GLY A 10 -14.19 -16.09 -17.84
C GLY A 10 -12.74 -15.57 -17.91
N LEU A 11 -12.37 -14.59 -17.10
CA LEU A 11 -11.01 -14.05 -17.03
C LEU A 11 -10.02 -14.93 -16.20
N SER A 12 -10.48 -16.00 -15.57
CA SER A 12 -9.70 -16.81 -14.63
C SER A 12 -8.42 -17.40 -15.23
N GLU A 13 -8.44 -17.88 -16.48
CA GLU A 13 -7.24 -18.42 -17.14
C GLU A 13 -6.13 -17.35 -17.30
N ALA A 14 -6.49 -16.14 -17.68
CA ALA A 14 -5.55 -15.02 -17.73
C ALA A 14 -5.03 -14.69 -16.33
N GLY A 15 -5.90 -14.73 -15.32
CA GLY A 15 -5.53 -14.53 -13.92
C GLY A 15 -4.50 -15.54 -13.41
N PHE A 16 -4.66 -16.83 -13.72
CA PHE A 16 -3.69 -17.87 -13.33
C PHE A 16 -2.30 -17.58 -13.88
N LYS A 17 -2.18 -17.18 -15.15
CA LYS A 17 -0.90 -16.83 -15.77
C LYS A 17 -0.22 -15.65 -15.09
N ILE A 18 -1.02 -14.64 -14.72
CA ILE A 18 -0.54 -13.44 -14.00
C ILE A 18 -0.06 -13.82 -12.59
N ILE A 19 -0.80 -14.68 -11.88
CA ILE A 19 -0.42 -15.15 -10.54
C ILE A 19 0.83 -16.04 -10.59
N GLU A 20 0.92 -16.95 -11.57
CA GLU A 20 2.11 -17.79 -11.77
C GLU A 20 3.38 -16.93 -11.99
N TRP A 21 3.25 -15.85 -12.78
CA TRP A 21 4.35 -14.91 -12.94
C TRP A 21 4.77 -14.26 -11.61
N ALA A 22 3.81 -13.86 -10.78
CA ALA A 22 4.09 -13.29 -9.46
C ALA A 22 4.77 -14.32 -8.54
N GLU A 23 4.28 -15.56 -8.48
CA GLU A 23 4.88 -16.63 -7.65
C GLU A 23 6.37 -16.84 -7.94
N ARG A 24 6.79 -16.76 -9.22
CA ARG A 24 8.21 -16.86 -9.63
C ARG A 24 9.09 -15.75 -9.06
N HIS A 25 8.48 -14.58 -8.75
CA HIS A 25 9.18 -13.39 -8.25
C HIS A 25 8.98 -13.18 -6.74
N MET A 26 8.35 -14.14 -6.04
CA MET A 26 8.04 -14.06 -4.62
C MET A 26 8.60 -15.26 -3.84
N PRO A 27 9.94 -15.49 -3.87
CA PRO A 27 10.57 -16.69 -3.31
C PRO A 27 10.40 -16.82 -1.80
N VAL A 28 10.32 -15.70 -1.05
CA VAL A 28 10.09 -15.72 0.39
C VAL A 28 8.71 -16.31 0.69
N LEU A 29 7.67 -15.81 0.00
CA LEU A 29 6.32 -16.35 0.14
C LEU A 29 6.20 -17.80 -0.32
N MET A 30 6.92 -18.19 -1.37
CA MET A 30 6.94 -19.60 -1.80
C MET A 30 7.57 -20.51 -0.76
N ARG A 31 8.63 -20.09 -0.09
CA ARG A 31 9.21 -20.81 1.05
C ARG A 31 8.22 -20.89 2.22
N LEU A 32 7.59 -19.77 2.58
CA LEU A 32 6.56 -19.74 3.63
C LEU A 32 5.34 -20.60 3.27
N LYS A 33 4.92 -20.66 2.00
CA LYS A 33 3.84 -21.54 1.52
C LYS A 33 4.12 -23.01 1.86
N ASN A 34 5.35 -23.47 1.62
CA ASN A 34 5.76 -24.83 1.94
C ASN A 34 5.79 -25.11 3.45
N GLU A 35 6.23 -24.14 4.25
CA GLU A 35 6.21 -24.22 5.72
C GLU A 35 4.76 -24.25 6.24
N PHE A 36 3.90 -23.35 5.80
CA PHE A 36 2.49 -23.27 6.17
C PHE A 36 1.71 -24.53 5.78
N MET A 37 2.03 -25.10 4.60
CA MET A 37 1.42 -26.35 4.13
C MET A 37 1.74 -27.53 5.08
N ARG A 38 2.96 -27.58 5.60
CA ARG A 38 3.40 -28.67 6.53
C ARG A 38 2.85 -28.45 7.94
N GLU A 39 2.92 -27.22 8.44
CA GLU A 39 2.60 -26.89 9.83
C GLU A 39 1.11 -26.68 10.08
N LYS A 40 0.35 -26.27 9.05
CA LYS A 40 -1.07 -25.90 9.13
C LYS A 40 -1.38 -24.91 10.28
N PRO A 41 -0.62 -23.81 10.45
CA PRO A 41 -0.73 -22.93 11.60
C PRO A 41 -2.06 -22.17 11.65
N LEU A 42 -2.81 -22.12 10.55
CA LEU A 42 -4.09 -21.43 10.42
C LEU A 42 -5.27 -22.39 10.28
N SER A 43 -5.13 -23.65 10.72
CA SER A 43 -6.20 -24.64 10.64
C SER A 43 -7.43 -24.18 11.41
N GLY A 44 -8.59 -24.09 10.74
CA GLY A 44 -9.84 -23.62 11.31
C GLY A 44 -9.93 -22.10 11.55
N VAL A 45 -8.96 -21.33 11.07
CA VAL A 45 -8.93 -19.88 11.16
C VAL A 45 -9.65 -19.25 9.97
N ARG A 46 -10.58 -18.35 10.23
CA ARG A 46 -11.25 -17.52 9.25
C ARG A 46 -10.57 -16.16 9.16
N VAL A 47 -10.07 -15.82 7.98
CA VAL A 47 -9.36 -14.57 7.71
C VAL A 47 -10.23 -13.68 6.81
N ALA A 48 -10.57 -12.49 7.29
CA ALA A 48 -11.17 -11.44 6.49
C ALA A 48 -10.08 -10.48 6.02
N ALA A 49 -9.93 -10.32 4.71
CA ALA A 49 -8.92 -9.47 4.10
C ALA A 49 -9.56 -8.37 3.25
N VAL A 50 -9.15 -7.12 3.47
CA VAL A 50 -9.45 -5.98 2.58
C VAL A 50 -8.12 -5.43 2.09
N LEU A 51 -7.73 -5.86 0.89
CA LEU A 51 -6.44 -5.57 0.26
C LEU A 51 -6.64 -5.18 -1.21
N HIS A 52 -5.67 -4.54 -1.81
CA HIS A 52 -5.67 -4.38 -3.27
C HIS A 52 -5.59 -5.77 -3.93
N VAL A 53 -6.64 -6.17 -4.67
CA VAL A 53 -6.70 -7.50 -5.30
C VAL A 53 -5.83 -7.54 -6.54
N THR A 54 -4.53 -7.76 -6.31
CA THR A 54 -3.47 -7.85 -7.32
C THR A 54 -2.87 -9.25 -7.37
N LYS A 55 -2.03 -9.49 -8.36
CA LYS A 55 -1.27 -10.74 -8.49
C LYS A 55 -0.50 -11.13 -7.22
N ALA A 56 0.14 -10.15 -6.55
CA ALA A 56 0.87 -10.41 -5.32
C ALA A 56 -0.06 -10.78 -4.14
N THR A 57 -1.21 -10.12 -4.04
CA THR A 57 -2.25 -10.46 -3.04
C THR A 57 -2.74 -11.89 -3.21
N ALA A 58 -2.89 -12.36 -4.45
CA ALA A 58 -3.29 -13.74 -4.71
C ALA A 58 -2.26 -14.73 -4.18
N VAL A 59 -0.96 -14.43 -4.27
CA VAL A 59 0.10 -15.27 -3.70
C VAL A 59 0.00 -15.33 -2.18
N LEU A 60 -0.23 -14.21 -1.49
CA LEU A 60 -0.50 -14.19 -0.05
C LEU A 60 -1.70 -15.05 0.31
N VAL A 61 -2.82 -14.89 -0.39
CA VAL A 61 -4.04 -15.68 -0.15
C VAL A 61 -3.77 -17.18 -0.27
N ARG A 62 -3.02 -17.60 -1.29
CA ARG A 62 -2.61 -19.00 -1.46
C ARG A 62 -1.71 -19.51 -0.31
N VAL A 63 -0.84 -18.65 0.25
CA VAL A 63 -0.04 -19.00 1.44
C VAL A 63 -0.94 -19.22 2.66
N LEU A 64 -1.88 -18.31 2.92
CA LEU A 64 -2.82 -18.42 4.05
C LEU A 64 -3.68 -19.70 3.93
N ILE A 65 -4.23 -19.99 2.76
CA ILE A 65 -5.00 -21.21 2.47
C ILE A 65 -4.12 -22.46 2.64
N SER A 66 -2.87 -22.42 2.19
CA SER A 66 -1.92 -23.52 2.40
C SER A 66 -1.70 -23.78 3.88
N GLY A 67 -1.80 -22.77 4.73
CA GLY A 67 -1.76 -22.87 6.19
C GLY A 67 -3.05 -23.36 6.84
N GLY A 68 -4.12 -23.59 6.08
CA GLY A 68 -5.40 -24.07 6.56
C GLY A 68 -6.45 -23.00 6.83
N ALA A 69 -6.21 -21.75 6.43
CA ALA A 69 -7.17 -20.67 6.59
C ALA A 69 -8.32 -20.74 5.57
N GLU A 70 -9.52 -20.32 6.00
CA GLU A 70 -10.62 -19.90 5.13
C GLU A 70 -10.49 -18.39 4.90
N VAL A 71 -10.35 -17.96 3.63
CA VAL A 71 -10.08 -16.54 3.30
C VAL A 71 -11.28 -15.91 2.63
N TRP A 72 -11.67 -14.73 3.14
CA TRP A 72 -12.69 -13.85 2.60
C TRP A 72 -12.01 -12.54 2.20
N LEU A 73 -12.06 -12.17 0.91
CA LEU A 73 -11.30 -11.07 0.31
C LEU A 73 -12.21 -10.04 -0.33
N ALA A 74 -11.98 -8.76 -0.04
CA ALA A 74 -12.51 -7.62 -0.80
C ALA A 74 -11.39 -6.66 -1.20
N GLY A 75 -11.69 -5.78 -2.17
CA GLY A 75 -10.75 -4.75 -2.59
C GLY A 75 -10.65 -3.61 -1.58
N SER A 76 -9.46 -3.06 -1.34
CA SER A 76 -9.24 -1.86 -0.50
C SER A 76 -9.33 -0.54 -1.27
N ASN A 77 -9.64 -0.59 -2.58
CA ASN A 77 -9.84 0.59 -3.41
C ASN A 77 -10.75 0.24 -4.61
N PRO A 78 -11.74 1.06 -4.95
CA PRO A 78 -12.68 0.78 -6.04
C PRO A 78 -12.05 0.59 -7.43
N LEU A 79 -10.85 1.15 -7.67
CA LEU A 79 -10.20 1.15 -8.99
C LEU A 79 -8.94 0.28 -9.08
N SER A 80 -8.56 -0.44 -8.01
CA SER A 80 -7.27 -1.16 -7.95
C SER A 80 -7.35 -2.66 -8.24
N THR A 81 -8.55 -3.24 -8.27
CA THR A 81 -8.72 -4.69 -8.52
C THR A 81 -8.25 -5.07 -9.93
N GLN A 82 -7.44 -6.13 -10.01
CA GLN A 82 -7.14 -6.84 -11.25
C GLN A 82 -8.20 -7.92 -11.46
N ASP A 83 -9.18 -7.67 -12.31
CA ASP A 83 -10.37 -8.52 -12.46
C ASP A 83 -10.03 -9.97 -12.81
N ALA A 84 -9.00 -10.20 -13.63
CA ALA A 84 -8.53 -11.54 -13.95
C ALA A 84 -8.00 -12.27 -12.71
N VAL A 85 -7.32 -11.58 -11.80
CA VAL A 85 -6.82 -12.15 -10.54
C VAL A 85 -8.00 -12.48 -9.60
N ALA A 86 -8.98 -11.58 -9.48
CA ALA A 86 -10.18 -11.83 -8.69
C ALA A 86 -10.94 -13.06 -9.21
N ALA A 87 -11.07 -13.20 -10.54
CA ALA A 87 -11.70 -14.34 -11.19
C ALA A 87 -10.94 -15.66 -10.92
N ALA A 88 -9.60 -15.65 -11.00
CA ALA A 88 -8.77 -16.82 -10.71
C ALA A 88 -8.96 -17.30 -9.27
N LEU A 89 -8.88 -16.40 -8.29
CA LEU A 89 -9.09 -16.72 -6.88
C LEU A 89 -10.49 -17.26 -6.61
N ALA A 90 -11.53 -16.66 -7.20
CA ALA A 90 -12.91 -17.17 -7.08
C ALA A 90 -13.03 -18.59 -7.65
N SER A 91 -12.37 -18.89 -8.78
CA SER A 91 -12.34 -20.22 -9.40
C SER A 91 -11.59 -21.25 -8.55
N GLU A 92 -10.64 -20.82 -7.73
CA GLU A 92 -9.93 -21.68 -6.74
C GLU A 92 -10.75 -21.92 -5.46
N GLY A 93 -11.95 -21.35 -5.36
CA GLY A 93 -12.82 -21.52 -4.21
C GLY A 93 -12.58 -20.51 -3.08
N VAL A 94 -11.93 -19.39 -3.36
CA VAL A 94 -11.78 -18.27 -2.41
C VAL A 94 -13.05 -17.44 -2.42
N HIS A 95 -13.47 -16.94 -1.25
CA HIS A 95 -14.57 -15.99 -1.14
C HIS A 95 -14.08 -14.59 -1.55
N VAL A 96 -14.37 -14.16 -2.79
CA VAL A 96 -13.86 -12.89 -3.35
C VAL A 96 -15.01 -11.96 -3.70
N PHE A 97 -14.96 -10.73 -3.20
CA PHE A 97 -15.92 -9.67 -3.48
C PHE A 97 -15.15 -8.43 -3.98
N ALA A 98 -14.74 -8.46 -5.25
CA ALA A 98 -13.92 -7.39 -5.80
C ALA A 98 -14.01 -7.33 -7.33
N TRP A 99 -14.14 -6.12 -7.86
CA TRP A 99 -14.02 -5.80 -9.29
C TRP A 99 -13.56 -4.36 -9.46
N ARG A 100 -12.97 -4.04 -10.60
CA ARG A 100 -12.55 -2.69 -10.93
C ARG A 100 -13.75 -1.82 -11.32
N GLY A 101 -13.82 -0.61 -10.80
CA GLY A 101 -14.89 0.34 -11.12
C GLY A 101 -16.09 0.25 -10.17
N GLN A 102 -15.89 -0.24 -8.95
CA GLN A 102 -16.92 -0.22 -7.91
C GLN A 102 -17.34 1.22 -7.58
N THR A 103 -18.64 1.41 -7.40
CA THR A 103 -19.17 2.59 -6.75
C THR A 103 -18.83 2.58 -5.25
N PRO A 104 -18.86 3.73 -4.55
CA PRO A 104 -18.67 3.74 -3.10
C PRO A 104 -19.62 2.82 -2.33
N ALA A 105 -20.89 2.72 -2.77
CA ALA A 105 -21.87 1.84 -2.14
C ALA A 105 -21.51 0.35 -2.32
N GLU A 106 -21.09 -0.05 -3.51
CA GLU A 106 -20.64 -1.42 -3.81
C GLU A 106 -19.36 -1.77 -3.05
N TYR A 107 -18.43 -0.82 -2.92
CA TYR A 107 -17.21 -0.99 -2.14
C TYR A 107 -17.53 -1.33 -0.68
N TYR A 108 -18.39 -0.54 -0.02
CA TYR A 108 -18.79 -0.81 1.37
C TYR A 108 -19.69 -2.05 1.50
N GLU A 109 -20.49 -2.40 0.49
CA GLU A 109 -21.20 -3.69 0.45
C GLU A 109 -20.20 -4.85 0.51
N CYS A 110 -19.12 -4.81 -0.27
CA CYS A 110 -18.09 -5.85 -0.27
C CYS A 110 -17.38 -5.97 1.09
N ILE A 111 -17.04 -4.84 1.74
CA ILE A 111 -16.49 -4.84 3.11
C ILE A 111 -17.48 -5.49 4.09
N SER A 112 -18.76 -5.14 4.01
CA SER A 112 -19.82 -5.75 4.83
C SER A 112 -19.92 -7.27 4.63
N ARG A 113 -19.79 -7.75 3.39
CA ARG A 113 -19.79 -9.19 3.07
C ARG A 113 -18.63 -9.91 3.73
N VAL A 114 -17.43 -9.34 3.64
CA VAL A 114 -16.22 -9.91 4.25
C VAL A 114 -16.32 -9.88 5.78
N ALA A 115 -16.80 -8.78 6.38
CA ALA A 115 -17.05 -8.69 7.81
C ALA A 115 -18.08 -9.72 8.32
N SER A 116 -19.08 -10.06 7.49
CA SER A 116 -20.12 -11.02 7.82
C SER A 116 -19.62 -12.48 7.87
N SER A 117 -18.38 -12.74 7.47
CA SER A 117 -17.74 -14.05 7.64
C SER A 117 -17.46 -14.38 9.11
N GLU A 118 -17.61 -13.43 10.04
CA GLU A 118 -17.23 -13.55 11.45
C GLU A 118 -15.77 -13.99 11.62
N PRO A 119 -14.80 -13.15 11.16
CA PRO A 119 -13.40 -13.54 11.10
C PRO A 119 -12.76 -13.71 12.48
N ASN A 120 -11.79 -14.61 12.53
CA ASN A 120 -10.88 -14.72 13.67
C ASN A 120 -9.73 -13.71 13.55
N VAL A 121 -9.23 -13.48 12.31
CA VAL A 121 -8.14 -12.55 12.02
C VAL A 121 -8.56 -11.63 10.88
N VAL A 122 -8.17 -10.36 10.98
CA VAL A 122 -8.40 -9.33 9.98
C VAL A 122 -7.07 -8.93 9.35
N ILE A 123 -7.03 -8.81 8.02
CA ILE A 123 -5.92 -8.19 7.27
C ILE A 123 -6.49 -7.00 6.54
N ASP A 124 -5.94 -5.80 6.74
CA ASP A 124 -6.49 -4.59 6.15
C ASP A 124 -5.40 -3.69 5.54
N ASP A 125 -5.79 -2.91 4.57
CA ASP A 125 -4.95 -1.91 3.91
C ASP A 125 -5.71 -0.59 3.81
N GLY A 126 -5.48 0.28 4.81
CA GLY A 126 -6.14 1.58 4.98
C GLY A 126 -7.12 1.65 6.14
N ALA A 127 -7.31 0.55 6.85
CA ALA A 127 -8.16 0.42 8.03
C ALA A 127 -9.67 0.66 7.79
N ASP A 128 -10.20 0.38 6.60
CA ASP A 128 -11.64 0.51 6.36
C ASP A 128 -12.44 -0.67 6.93
N LEU A 129 -11.94 -1.90 6.83
CA LEU A 129 -12.53 -3.05 7.51
C LEU A 129 -12.40 -2.93 9.02
N HIS A 130 -11.22 -2.51 9.51
CA HIS A 130 -11.04 -2.23 10.92
C HIS A 130 -12.04 -1.19 11.43
N ALA A 131 -12.21 -0.06 10.73
CA ALA A 131 -13.17 0.98 11.09
C ALA A 131 -14.60 0.44 11.10
N TYR A 132 -14.98 -0.34 10.09
CA TYR A 132 -16.31 -0.95 9.99
C TYR A 132 -16.60 -1.90 11.16
N LEU A 133 -15.63 -2.72 11.56
CA LEU A 133 -15.74 -3.63 12.70
C LEU A 133 -15.74 -2.90 14.06
N HIS A 134 -15.21 -1.69 14.13
CA HIS A 134 -15.20 -0.87 15.34
C HIS A 134 -16.40 0.09 15.46
N SER A 135 -17.17 0.27 14.38
CA SER A 135 -18.37 1.11 14.34
C SER A 135 -19.64 0.29 14.11
N GLU A 136 -19.85 -0.17 12.89
CA GLU A 136 -21.09 -0.80 12.43
C GLU A 136 -21.26 -2.25 12.90
N ARG A 137 -20.15 -3.00 13.02
CA ARG A 137 -20.17 -4.42 13.39
C ARG A 137 -19.33 -4.72 14.63
N ARG A 138 -19.53 -3.96 15.68
CA ARG A 138 -18.87 -4.16 16.98
C ARG A 138 -19.15 -5.54 17.60
N ASP A 139 -20.30 -6.12 17.29
CA ASP A 139 -20.69 -7.48 17.66
C ASP A 139 -19.70 -8.52 17.11
N VAL A 140 -19.29 -8.37 15.86
CA VAL A 140 -18.26 -9.21 15.22
C VAL A 140 -16.87 -8.79 15.68
N GLY A 141 -16.56 -7.48 15.69
CA GLY A 141 -15.27 -6.95 16.10
C GLY A 141 -14.83 -7.41 17.48
N SER A 142 -15.77 -7.53 18.44
CA SER A 142 -15.45 -8.00 19.79
C SER A 142 -14.98 -9.46 19.88
N ARG A 143 -15.19 -10.26 18.83
CA ARG A 143 -14.81 -11.69 18.74
C ARG A 143 -13.54 -11.92 17.90
N VAL A 144 -13.00 -10.89 17.24
CA VAL A 144 -11.76 -10.94 16.46
C VAL A 144 -10.57 -11.14 17.40
N TRP A 145 -9.70 -12.09 17.09
CA TRP A 145 -8.50 -12.38 17.88
C TRP A 145 -7.41 -11.32 17.69
N GLY A 146 -7.34 -10.72 16.51
CA GLY A 146 -6.42 -9.66 16.18
C GLY A 146 -6.45 -9.32 14.69
N GLY A 147 -5.77 -8.24 14.33
CA GLY A 147 -5.67 -7.82 12.94
C GLY A 147 -4.28 -7.36 12.55
N THR A 148 -4.10 -7.11 11.27
CA THR A 148 -2.87 -6.55 10.69
C THR A 148 -3.22 -5.35 9.81
N GLU A 149 -2.30 -4.39 9.71
CA GLU A 149 -2.48 -3.21 8.86
C GLU A 149 -1.26 -2.99 7.97
N GLU A 150 -1.52 -2.89 6.67
CA GLU A 150 -0.51 -2.81 5.61
C GLU A 150 0.08 -1.40 5.44
N THR A 151 -0.70 -0.33 5.70
CA THR A 151 -0.33 1.01 5.25
C THR A 151 -0.26 2.05 6.37
N THR A 152 0.61 3.05 6.21
CA THR A 152 0.81 4.14 7.16
C THR A 152 -0.50 4.85 7.55
N THR A 153 -1.37 5.12 6.58
CA THR A 153 -2.66 5.81 6.82
C THR A 153 -3.55 4.99 7.74
N GLY A 154 -3.64 3.67 7.52
CA GLY A 154 -4.42 2.77 8.38
C GLY A 154 -3.82 2.65 9.78
N VAL A 155 -2.49 2.51 9.91
CA VAL A 155 -1.81 2.50 11.21
C VAL A 155 -2.10 3.78 12.00
N ASN A 156 -2.10 4.95 11.36
CA ASN A 156 -2.41 6.22 12.02
C ASN A 156 -3.86 6.25 12.53
N ARG A 157 -4.83 5.74 11.75
CA ARG A 157 -6.23 5.60 12.16
C ARG A 157 -6.37 4.67 13.37
N LEU A 158 -5.69 3.52 13.35
CA LEU A 158 -5.70 2.53 14.43
C LEU A 158 -5.05 3.06 15.71
N ARG A 159 -3.94 3.77 15.62
CA ARG A 159 -3.32 4.45 16.77
C ARG A 159 -4.21 5.56 17.34
N SER A 160 -5.00 6.24 16.50
CA SER A 160 -6.00 7.19 16.98
C SER A 160 -7.13 6.48 17.74
N LEU A 161 -7.57 5.33 17.22
CA LEU A 161 -8.58 4.49 17.85
C LEU A 161 -8.09 3.92 19.20
N GLU A 162 -6.82 3.49 19.27
CA GLU A 162 -6.15 3.05 20.50
C GLU A 162 -6.12 4.17 21.54
N ARG A 163 -5.62 5.36 21.18
CA ARG A 163 -5.59 6.53 22.09
C ARG A 163 -6.96 6.93 22.63
N SER A 164 -8.02 6.67 21.87
CA SER A 164 -9.40 6.91 22.33
C SER A 164 -9.97 5.79 23.24
N GLY A 165 -9.19 4.74 23.53
CA GLY A 165 -9.62 3.58 24.32
C GLY A 165 -10.69 2.71 23.65
N ARG A 166 -10.86 2.80 22.34
CA ARG A 166 -11.95 2.14 21.60
C ARG A 166 -11.51 0.94 20.76
N LEU A 167 -10.22 0.59 20.78
CA LEU A 167 -9.69 -0.56 20.05
C LEU A 167 -10.22 -1.87 20.65
N LEU A 168 -10.88 -2.69 19.84
CA LEU A 168 -11.57 -3.91 20.30
C LEU A 168 -10.64 -5.12 20.37
N TYR A 169 -9.58 -5.17 19.58
CA TYR A 169 -8.63 -6.27 19.47
C TYR A 169 -7.21 -5.76 19.15
N PRO A 170 -6.16 -6.56 19.42
CA PRO A 170 -4.79 -6.19 19.08
C PRO A 170 -4.60 -6.07 17.55
N VAL A 171 -3.77 -5.13 17.11
CA VAL A 171 -3.41 -4.99 15.70
C VAL A 171 -1.90 -4.93 15.53
N ILE A 172 -1.36 -5.73 14.61
CA ILE A 172 0.05 -5.66 14.21
C ILE A 172 0.20 -4.66 13.07
N ALA A 173 0.96 -3.59 13.31
CA ALA A 173 1.32 -2.62 12.28
C ALA A 173 2.40 -3.21 11.36
N VAL A 174 1.99 -4.00 10.37
CA VAL A 174 2.91 -4.59 9.37
C VAL A 174 3.64 -3.49 8.61
N ASN A 175 2.98 -2.36 8.34
CA ASN A 175 3.64 -1.19 7.75
C ASN A 175 4.92 -0.76 8.49
N ASP A 176 5.02 -1.02 9.80
CA ASP A 176 6.13 -0.56 10.63
C ASP A 176 7.29 -1.57 10.72
N SER A 177 7.19 -2.71 10.02
CA SER A 177 8.30 -3.67 9.86
C SER A 177 9.36 -3.12 8.91
N LEU A 178 10.65 -3.30 9.23
CA LEU A 178 11.77 -2.78 8.42
C LEU A 178 11.77 -3.34 7.01
N THR A 179 11.54 -4.65 6.85
CA THR A 179 11.45 -5.30 5.54
C THR A 179 10.19 -4.90 4.76
N LYS A 180 9.24 -4.21 5.38
CA LYS A 180 8.08 -3.61 4.71
C LYS A 180 8.40 -2.18 4.27
N PHE A 181 8.48 -1.22 5.18
CA PHE A 181 8.47 0.21 4.79
C PHE A 181 9.74 0.67 4.08
N MET A 182 10.89 0.08 4.41
CA MET A 182 12.14 0.44 3.73
C MET A 182 12.15 0.01 2.26
N PHE A 183 11.42 -1.03 1.91
CA PHE A 183 11.40 -1.62 0.57
C PHE A 183 10.12 -1.30 -0.21
N ASP A 184 8.97 -1.65 0.34
CA ASP A 184 7.65 -1.42 -0.26
C ASP A 184 7.40 0.07 -0.47
N ASN A 185 7.35 0.86 0.60
CA ASN A 185 7.03 2.28 0.52
C ASN A 185 8.09 3.06 -0.30
N ARG A 186 9.37 2.68 -0.23
CA ARG A 186 10.46 3.38 -0.93
C ARG A 186 10.65 2.90 -2.36
N TYR A 187 10.98 1.62 -2.53
CA TYR A 187 11.32 1.07 -3.85
C TYR A 187 10.08 0.68 -4.65
N GLY A 188 9.10 0.07 -3.98
CA GLY A 188 7.84 -0.33 -4.60
C GLY A 188 7.05 0.86 -5.11
N THR A 189 6.66 1.78 -4.23
CA THR A 189 5.90 2.97 -4.63
C THR A 189 6.73 3.89 -5.53
N GLY A 190 8.03 4.05 -5.24
CA GLY A 190 8.91 4.88 -6.07
C GLY A 190 8.90 4.47 -7.54
N GLN A 191 9.00 3.17 -7.82
CA GLN A 191 8.96 2.64 -9.19
C GLN A 191 7.55 2.69 -9.77
N SER A 192 6.56 2.17 -9.05
CA SER A 192 5.21 1.99 -9.56
C SER A 192 4.45 3.31 -9.76
N ALA A 193 4.75 4.35 -8.96
CA ALA A 193 4.18 5.68 -9.18
C ALA A 193 4.69 6.30 -10.50
N ILE A 194 5.99 6.19 -10.79
CA ILE A 194 6.54 6.64 -12.08
C ILE A 194 5.95 5.82 -13.22
N ASP A 195 5.83 4.51 -13.09
CA ASP A 195 5.18 3.64 -14.08
C ASP A 195 3.74 4.10 -14.37
N GLY A 196 2.96 4.40 -13.33
CA GLY A 196 1.58 4.89 -13.48
C GLY A 196 1.51 6.24 -14.21
N ILE A 197 2.40 7.18 -13.89
CA ILE A 197 2.49 8.47 -14.59
C ILE A 197 2.81 8.26 -16.07
N LEU A 198 3.79 7.43 -16.38
CA LEU A 198 4.21 7.16 -17.76
C LEU A 198 3.13 6.45 -18.57
N ARG A 199 2.46 5.44 -18.01
CA ARG A 199 1.36 4.73 -18.69
C ARG A 199 0.18 5.66 -18.97
N ALA A 200 -0.22 6.49 -18.00
CA ALA A 200 -1.34 7.41 -18.17
C ALA A 200 -1.04 8.51 -19.20
N THR A 201 0.18 9.03 -19.22
CA THR A 201 0.51 10.27 -19.94
C THR A 201 1.45 10.08 -21.11
N ASN A 202 2.39 9.14 -21.03
CA ASN A 202 3.51 8.97 -21.97
C ASN A 202 4.37 10.24 -22.13
N VAL A 203 4.51 11.06 -21.07
CA VAL A 203 5.33 12.28 -21.12
C VAL A 203 6.81 11.97 -20.90
N LEU A 204 7.69 12.77 -21.50
CA LEU A 204 9.12 12.74 -21.21
C LEU A 204 9.37 13.42 -19.86
N LEU A 205 9.99 12.70 -18.92
CA LEU A 205 10.33 13.24 -17.58
C LEU A 205 11.60 14.08 -17.62
N ALA A 206 12.55 13.76 -18.49
CA ALA A 206 13.80 14.49 -18.59
C ALA A 206 13.57 15.99 -18.87
N GLY A 207 14.20 16.83 -18.05
CA GLY A 207 14.07 18.28 -18.11
C GLY A 207 12.80 18.87 -17.49
N LYS A 208 11.83 18.04 -17.04
CA LYS A 208 10.62 18.49 -16.34
C LYS A 208 10.93 18.84 -14.89
N ILE A 209 10.22 19.83 -14.36
CA ILE A 209 10.20 20.10 -12.92
C ILE A 209 9.16 19.19 -12.29
N PHE A 210 9.64 18.24 -11.50
CA PHE A 210 8.85 17.21 -10.85
C PHE A 210 8.74 17.51 -9.35
N VAL A 211 7.55 17.89 -8.91
CA VAL A 211 7.28 18.26 -7.51
C VAL A 211 6.79 17.05 -6.74
N VAL A 212 7.48 16.71 -5.67
CA VAL A 212 7.11 15.66 -4.73
C VAL A 212 6.67 16.30 -3.41
N ALA A 213 5.40 16.17 -3.06
CA ALA A 213 4.89 16.66 -1.79
C ALA A 213 4.96 15.55 -0.72
N GLY A 214 5.78 15.79 0.29
CA GLY A 214 6.14 14.82 1.33
C GLY A 214 7.47 14.11 1.06
N TYR A 215 8.33 14.01 2.09
CA TYR A 215 9.62 13.34 2.00
C TYR A 215 9.75 12.19 3.02
N GLY A 216 8.64 11.46 3.23
CA GLY A 216 8.64 10.15 3.87
C GLY A 216 9.20 9.08 2.93
N TRP A 217 9.10 7.81 3.30
CA TRP A 217 9.64 6.71 2.49
C TRP A 217 9.10 6.68 1.06
N VAL A 218 7.82 6.95 0.87
CA VAL A 218 7.18 7.05 -0.46
C VAL A 218 7.78 8.21 -1.26
N GLY A 219 7.78 9.41 -0.69
CA GLY A 219 8.30 10.61 -1.36
C GLY A 219 9.77 10.47 -1.74
N LYS A 220 10.61 9.91 -0.84
CA LYS A 220 12.02 9.59 -1.14
C LYS A 220 12.17 8.68 -2.34
N GLY A 221 11.38 7.60 -2.38
CA GLY A 221 11.41 6.66 -3.49
C GLY A 221 11.03 7.29 -4.82
N ILE A 222 9.95 8.10 -4.84
CA ILE A 222 9.50 8.82 -6.04
C ILE A 222 10.54 9.85 -6.49
N ALA A 223 11.07 10.65 -5.56
CA ALA A 223 12.09 11.68 -5.87
C ALA A 223 13.34 11.06 -6.50
N MET A 224 13.85 9.96 -5.94
CA MET A 224 14.99 9.22 -6.49
C MET A 224 14.72 8.70 -7.91
N ARG A 225 13.55 8.13 -8.17
CA ARG A 225 13.20 7.58 -9.48
C ARG A 225 13.00 8.67 -10.52
N ALA A 226 12.29 9.76 -10.17
CA ALA A 226 12.11 10.91 -11.05
C ALA A 226 13.46 11.53 -11.45
N ARG A 227 14.38 11.73 -10.47
CA ARG A 227 15.75 12.19 -10.74
C ARG A 227 16.52 11.23 -11.66
N GLY A 228 16.39 9.93 -11.42
CA GLY A 228 17.01 8.90 -12.25
C GLY A 228 16.52 8.91 -13.71
N MET A 229 15.33 9.44 -13.96
CA MET A 229 14.77 9.64 -15.29
C MET A 229 15.04 11.05 -15.87
N GLY A 230 15.95 11.81 -15.26
CA GLY A 230 16.40 13.11 -15.75
C GLY A 230 15.48 14.29 -15.38
N ALA A 231 14.51 14.11 -14.49
CA ALA A 231 13.69 15.21 -13.99
C ALA A 231 14.48 16.09 -13.00
N ARG A 232 14.19 17.38 -12.97
CA ARG A 232 14.59 18.28 -11.89
C ARG A 232 13.56 18.16 -10.78
N VAL A 233 13.94 17.56 -9.66
CA VAL A 233 13.03 17.27 -8.55
C VAL A 233 13.03 18.41 -7.54
N VAL A 234 11.83 18.85 -7.18
CA VAL A 234 11.54 19.78 -6.09
C VAL A 234 10.73 19.04 -5.02
N VAL A 235 11.12 19.15 -3.78
CA VAL A 235 10.41 18.55 -2.64
C VAL A 235 9.68 19.65 -1.87
N THR A 236 8.44 19.37 -1.46
CA THR A 236 7.73 20.18 -0.47
C THR A 236 7.48 19.36 0.79
N GLU A 237 7.82 19.91 1.95
CA GLU A 237 7.75 19.18 3.22
C GLU A 237 7.40 20.14 4.37
N VAL A 238 6.74 19.63 5.41
CA VAL A 238 6.37 20.40 6.62
C VAL A 238 7.25 20.01 7.83
N ASP A 239 7.82 18.82 7.83
CA ASP A 239 8.76 18.35 8.85
C ASP A 239 10.16 18.89 8.53
N PRO A 240 10.74 19.72 9.40
CA PRO A 240 12.06 20.34 9.15
C PRO A 240 13.19 19.32 9.06
N VAL A 241 13.10 18.18 9.75
CA VAL A 241 14.13 17.13 9.67
C VAL A 241 14.09 16.43 8.32
N ARG A 242 12.91 16.09 7.84
CA ARG A 242 12.74 15.49 6.50
C ARG A 242 13.09 16.47 5.37
N ALA A 243 12.76 17.76 5.55
CA ALA A 243 13.14 18.80 4.61
C ALA A 243 14.66 18.94 4.52
N LEU A 244 15.37 18.92 5.68
CA LEU A 244 16.82 18.94 5.73
C LEU A 244 17.43 17.69 5.08
N GLU A 245 16.85 16.50 5.32
CA GLU A 245 17.27 15.26 4.68
C GLU A 245 17.13 15.35 3.14
N ALA A 246 16.03 15.90 2.63
CA ALA A 246 15.85 16.13 1.20
C ALA A 246 16.94 17.03 0.60
N VAL A 247 17.34 18.08 1.31
CA VAL A 247 18.45 18.96 0.91
C VAL A 247 19.77 18.18 0.87
N MET A 248 20.05 17.35 1.88
CA MET A 248 21.28 16.53 1.94
C MET A 248 21.30 15.45 0.83
N ASP A 249 20.14 14.95 0.43
CA ASP A 249 19.99 14.03 -0.71
C ASP A 249 20.13 14.75 -2.07
N GLY A 250 20.36 16.08 -2.06
CA GLY A 250 20.62 16.92 -3.23
C GLY A 250 19.34 17.33 -3.98
N PHE A 251 18.22 17.44 -3.31
CA PHE A 251 16.97 17.97 -3.85
C PHE A 251 16.76 19.43 -3.48
N GLU A 252 16.13 20.18 -4.36
CA GLU A 252 15.62 21.53 -4.06
C GLU A 252 14.40 21.42 -3.16
N VAL A 253 14.32 22.22 -2.09
CA VAL A 253 13.19 22.23 -1.15
C VAL A 253 12.57 23.61 -1.10
N MET A 254 11.24 23.68 -1.23
CA MET A 254 10.49 24.94 -1.13
C MET A 254 9.04 24.67 -0.71
N PRO A 255 8.30 25.68 -0.22
CA PRO A 255 6.87 25.52 0.06
C PRO A 255 6.05 25.32 -1.22
N MET A 256 4.91 24.62 -1.11
CA MET A 256 4.01 24.35 -2.26
C MET A 256 3.59 25.63 -2.99
N SER A 257 3.39 26.73 -2.27
CA SER A 257 3.06 28.04 -2.87
C SER A 257 4.10 28.55 -3.87
N LYS A 258 5.38 28.15 -3.76
CA LYS A 258 6.42 28.44 -4.73
C LYS A 258 6.53 27.33 -5.78
N ALA A 259 6.46 26.09 -5.35
CA ALA A 259 6.58 24.92 -6.24
C ALA A 259 5.46 24.90 -7.29
N SER A 260 4.24 25.32 -6.92
CA SER A 260 3.10 25.39 -7.85
C SER A 260 3.29 26.35 -9.03
N LEU A 261 4.13 27.38 -8.87
CA LEU A 261 4.44 28.32 -9.97
C LEU A 261 5.35 27.71 -11.05
N ILE A 262 6.16 26.73 -10.68
CA ILE A 262 7.24 26.23 -11.55
C ILE A 262 7.09 24.76 -11.94
N GLY A 263 6.29 23.96 -11.21
CA GLY A 263 6.13 22.54 -11.41
C GLY A 263 5.44 22.19 -12.75
N ASP A 264 5.88 21.10 -13.37
CA ASP A 264 5.24 20.51 -14.54
C ASP A 264 4.44 19.25 -14.17
N ILE A 265 4.93 18.48 -13.19
CA ILE A 265 4.29 17.27 -12.65
C ILE A 265 4.31 17.33 -11.12
N PHE A 266 3.20 17.01 -10.51
CA PHE A 266 3.03 17.04 -9.06
C PHE A 266 2.57 15.68 -8.55
N VAL A 267 3.28 15.13 -7.56
CA VAL A 267 2.91 13.89 -6.88
C VAL A 267 2.79 14.14 -5.40
N THR A 268 1.63 13.86 -4.81
CA THR A 268 1.44 13.94 -3.36
C THR A 268 1.71 12.59 -2.69
N ALA A 269 2.38 12.60 -1.55
CA ALA A 269 2.80 11.41 -0.80
C ALA A 269 2.91 11.72 0.72
N THR A 270 1.95 12.46 1.26
CA THR A 270 2.00 12.99 2.62
C THR A 270 1.15 12.21 3.62
N GLY A 271 0.14 11.48 3.14
CA GLY A 271 -0.88 10.86 3.98
C GLY A 271 -1.82 11.88 4.66
N ASN A 272 -1.85 13.14 4.17
CA ASN A 272 -2.65 14.22 4.74
C ASN A 272 -3.74 14.67 3.76
N LYS A 273 -4.59 15.61 4.16
CA LYS A 273 -5.68 16.15 3.35
C LYS A 273 -5.32 17.52 2.79
N GLY A 274 -5.75 17.81 1.54
CA GLY A 274 -5.71 19.17 0.96
C GLY A 274 -4.29 19.71 0.82
N VAL A 275 -3.35 18.89 0.37
CA VAL A 275 -1.95 19.27 0.14
C VAL A 275 -1.84 20.19 -1.06
N ILE A 276 -2.59 19.90 -2.13
CA ILE A 276 -2.75 20.74 -3.30
C ILE A 276 -4.22 21.20 -3.35
N ARG A 277 -4.45 22.53 -3.31
CA ARG A 277 -5.76 23.16 -3.16
C ARG A 277 -5.93 24.27 -4.19
N GLU A 278 -7.08 24.96 -4.13
CA GLU A 278 -7.48 26.02 -5.06
C GLU A 278 -6.39 27.07 -5.30
N GLU A 279 -5.75 27.59 -4.23
CA GLU A 279 -4.70 28.60 -4.36
C GLU A 279 -3.50 28.13 -5.19
N HIS A 280 -3.21 26.83 -5.18
CA HIS A 280 -2.12 26.23 -5.97
C HIS A 280 -2.53 26.04 -7.43
N PHE A 281 -3.74 25.54 -7.70
CA PHE A 281 -4.24 25.36 -9.06
C PHE A 281 -4.30 26.69 -9.84
N LYS A 282 -4.66 27.77 -9.16
CA LYS A 282 -4.75 29.12 -9.78
C LYS A 282 -3.44 29.63 -10.35
N VAL A 283 -2.32 29.15 -9.87
CA VAL A 283 -0.97 29.63 -10.28
C VAL A 283 -0.15 28.59 -11.04
N MET A 284 -0.63 27.37 -11.17
CA MET A 284 0.05 26.32 -11.93
C MET A 284 0.16 26.66 -13.39
N LYS A 285 1.17 26.11 -14.05
CA LYS A 285 1.34 26.25 -15.51
C LYS A 285 0.20 25.57 -16.26
N ASP A 286 -0.05 26.06 -17.47
CA ASP A 286 -0.85 25.31 -18.45
C ASP A 286 -0.19 23.95 -18.71
N GLY A 287 -0.99 22.90 -18.74
CA GLY A 287 -0.50 21.53 -18.96
C GLY A 287 0.07 20.83 -17.71
N ALA A 288 -0.01 21.42 -16.51
CA ALA A 288 0.48 20.77 -15.29
C ALA A 288 -0.28 19.47 -15.00
N ILE A 289 0.47 18.42 -14.62
CA ILE A 289 -0.05 17.07 -14.34
C ILE A 289 -0.03 16.84 -12.85
N LEU A 290 -1.18 16.39 -12.32
CA LEU A 290 -1.41 16.11 -10.91
C LEU A 290 -1.63 14.62 -10.70
N CYS A 291 -1.01 14.04 -9.69
CA CYS A 291 -1.32 12.69 -9.24
C CYS A 291 -1.06 12.51 -7.74
N ASN A 292 -1.57 11.43 -7.20
CA ASN A 292 -1.47 11.09 -5.80
C ASN A 292 -0.85 9.69 -5.64
N ALA A 293 0.07 9.54 -4.71
CA ALA A 293 0.64 8.29 -4.24
C ALA A 293 0.30 8.00 -2.78
N GLY A 294 -0.53 8.83 -2.15
CA GLY A 294 -1.11 8.57 -0.83
C GLY A 294 -2.34 7.66 -0.94
N HIS A 295 -2.71 7.02 0.17
CA HIS A 295 -3.73 5.96 0.18
C HIS A 295 -5.13 6.44 -0.26
N PHE A 296 -5.58 7.59 0.22
CA PHE A 296 -6.89 8.16 -0.10
C PHE A 296 -6.79 9.32 -1.11
N ASN A 297 -7.87 9.53 -1.87
CA ASN A 297 -7.99 10.61 -2.85
C ASN A 297 -8.33 11.98 -2.23
N VAL A 298 -7.61 12.36 -1.19
CA VAL A 298 -7.87 13.59 -0.41
C VAL A 298 -6.69 14.57 -0.40
N GLU A 299 -5.52 14.14 -0.88
CA GLU A 299 -4.32 14.99 -0.87
C GLU A 299 -4.38 16.06 -1.96
N VAL A 300 -4.80 15.70 -3.17
CA VAL A 300 -5.20 16.65 -4.21
C VAL A 300 -6.67 16.95 -4.00
N SER A 301 -7.02 18.21 -3.75
CA SER A 301 -8.42 18.61 -3.53
C SER A 301 -9.18 18.60 -4.86
N VAL A 302 -9.74 17.44 -5.22
CA VAL A 302 -10.52 17.27 -6.45
C VAL A 302 -11.76 18.15 -6.42
N GLU A 303 -12.40 18.31 -5.26
CA GLU A 303 -13.54 19.20 -5.07
C GLU A 303 -13.21 20.66 -5.41
N ASP A 304 -12.05 21.16 -4.97
CA ASP A 304 -11.58 22.51 -5.32
C ASP A 304 -11.30 22.62 -6.83
N LEU A 305 -10.66 21.61 -7.41
CA LEU A 305 -10.33 21.59 -8.83
C LEU A 305 -11.60 21.59 -9.70
N GLU A 306 -12.60 20.81 -9.34
CA GLU A 306 -13.91 20.79 -10.00
C GLU A 306 -14.63 22.15 -9.88
N ARG A 307 -14.61 22.74 -8.68
CA ARG A 307 -15.28 24.03 -8.42
C ARG A 307 -14.71 25.18 -9.25
N ILE A 308 -13.40 25.23 -9.46
CA ILE A 308 -12.77 26.33 -10.22
C ILE A 308 -12.73 26.06 -11.74
N SER A 309 -13.06 24.87 -12.18
CA SER A 309 -13.00 24.47 -13.59
C SER A 309 -14.31 24.78 -14.31
N VAL A 310 -14.20 25.19 -15.56
CA VAL A 310 -15.36 25.41 -16.47
C VAL A 310 -15.68 24.20 -17.33
N GLY A 311 -14.85 23.18 -17.29
CA GLY A 311 -15.05 21.93 -18.03
C GLY A 311 -14.14 20.82 -17.56
N LYS A 312 -14.63 19.56 -17.68
CA LYS A 312 -13.92 18.34 -17.35
C LYS A 312 -14.16 17.30 -18.45
N ARG A 313 -13.12 16.61 -18.90
CA ARG A 313 -13.25 15.47 -19.83
C ARG A 313 -12.13 14.44 -19.62
N VAL A 314 -12.42 13.20 -19.92
CA VAL A 314 -11.40 12.13 -20.00
C VAL A 314 -10.67 12.27 -21.34
N VAL A 315 -9.35 12.41 -21.32
CA VAL A 315 -8.52 12.56 -22.52
C VAL A 315 -7.72 11.30 -22.87
N ARG A 316 -7.45 10.46 -21.89
CA ARG A 316 -6.82 9.14 -22.02
C ARG A 316 -7.35 8.22 -20.89
N PRO A 317 -7.17 6.91 -20.96
CA PRO A 317 -7.44 6.04 -19.81
C PRO A 317 -6.72 6.54 -18.55
N ASN A 318 -7.46 6.71 -17.45
CA ASN A 318 -6.99 7.24 -16.18
C ASN A 318 -6.42 8.68 -16.20
N LEU A 319 -6.72 9.50 -17.21
CA LEU A 319 -6.28 10.89 -17.31
C LEU A 319 -7.44 11.82 -17.63
N GLU A 320 -7.74 12.72 -16.73
CA GLU A 320 -8.78 13.73 -16.84
C GLU A 320 -8.16 15.11 -17.08
N GLU A 321 -8.75 15.89 -18.01
CA GLU A 321 -8.43 17.29 -18.28
C GLU A 321 -9.47 18.18 -17.59
N TYR A 322 -8.98 19.16 -16.87
CA TYR A 322 -9.77 20.23 -16.24
C TYR A 322 -9.45 21.55 -16.89
N SER A 323 -10.44 22.20 -17.50
CA SER A 323 -10.29 23.52 -18.16
C SER A 323 -10.58 24.63 -17.15
N LEU A 324 -9.64 25.55 -16.96
CA LEU A 324 -9.80 26.70 -16.09
C LEU A 324 -10.42 27.90 -16.85
N PRO A 325 -11.04 28.87 -16.16
CA PRO A 325 -11.67 30.04 -16.79
C PRO A 325 -10.73 30.89 -17.63
N ASP A 326 -9.42 30.89 -17.32
CA ASP A 326 -8.39 31.64 -18.07
C ASP A 326 -7.83 30.88 -19.29
N GLY A 327 -8.39 29.71 -19.61
CA GLY A 327 -8.01 28.88 -20.74
C GLY A 327 -6.93 27.85 -20.45
N ARG A 328 -6.25 27.90 -19.32
CA ARG A 328 -5.28 26.88 -18.91
C ARG A 328 -5.97 25.54 -18.65
N LYS A 329 -5.21 24.47 -18.83
CA LYS A 329 -5.65 23.10 -18.60
C LYS A 329 -4.76 22.45 -17.57
N LEU A 330 -5.38 21.80 -16.59
CA LEU A 330 -4.72 20.95 -15.62
C LEU A 330 -5.15 19.50 -15.86
N TYR A 331 -4.24 18.56 -15.60
CA TYR A 331 -4.49 17.14 -15.80
C TYR A 331 -4.42 16.41 -14.47
N LEU A 332 -5.39 15.51 -14.21
CA LEU A 332 -5.42 14.67 -13.01
C LEU A 332 -5.38 13.20 -13.41
N ILE A 333 -4.46 12.44 -12.81
CA ILE A 333 -4.36 11.00 -13.02
C ILE A 333 -5.17 10.27 -11.96
N GLY A 334 -5.98 9.29 -12.42
CA GLY A 334 -6.64 8.31 -11.55
C GLY A 334 -7.64 8.91 -10.57
N GLU A 335 -8.32 10.01 -10.94
CA GLU A 335 -9.29 10.70 -10.07
C GLU A 335 -8.70 11.12 -8.71
N GLY A 336 -7.39 11.38 -8.65
CA GLY A 336 -6.68 11.68 -7.41
C GLY A 336 -6.44 10.48 -6.49
N ARG A 337 -6.73 9.25 -6.92
CA ARG A 337 -6.44 7.99 -6.22
C ARG A 337 -5.00 7.55 -6.46
N LEU A 338 -4.58 6.47 -5.79
CA LEU A 338 -3.24 5.88 -5.90
C LEU A 338 -2.82 5.63 -7.36
N VAL A 339 -1.94 6.48 -7.89
CA VAL A 339 -1.50 6.46 -9.29
C VAL A 339 -0.90 5.11 -9.71
N ASN A 340 -0.15 4.47 -8.82
CA ASN A 340 0.53 3.20 -9.06
C ASN A 340 -0.42 2.00 -9.20
N LEU A 341 -1.59 2.06 -8.61
CA LEU A 341 -2.58 0.97 -8.64
C LEU A 341 -3.70 1.23 -9.65
N VAL A 342 -4.04 2.50 -9.87
CA VAL A 342 -5.10 2.87 -10.81
C VAL A 342 -4.57 2.92 -12.24
N ALA A 343 -3.39 3.47 -12.46
CA ALA A 343 -2.81 3.68 -13.79
C ALA A 343 -1.70 2.67 -14.15
N ALA A 344 -1.23 1.86 -13.20
CA ALA A 344 -0.25 0.80 -13.41
C ALA A 344 -0.67 -0.52 -12.73
N GLU A 345 0.28 -1.43 -12.54
CA GLU A 345 0.03 -2.77 -11.98
C GLU A 345 0.26 -2.87 -10.47
N GLY A 346 0.51 -1.75 -9.80
CA GLY A 346 0.93 -1.71 -8.40
C GLY A 346 2.42 -2.00 -8.23
N HIS A 347 2.81 -2.40 -7.03
CA HIS A 347 4.20 -2.66 -6.71
C HIS A 347 4.75 -3.91 -7.42
N PRO A 348 6.06 -3.95 -7.73
CA PRO A 348 6.72 -5.17 -8.20
C PRO A 348 6.56 -6.32 -7.21
N SER A 349 6.36 -7.54 -7.73
CA SER A 349 6.17 -8.73 -6.91
C SER A 349 7.35 -8.99 -5.97
N GLU A 350 8.58 -8.67 -6.38
CA GLU A 350 9.81 -8.83 -5.59
C GLU A 350 9.80 -8.02 -4.29
N VAL A 351 9.12 -6.88 -4.30
CA VAL A 351 8.96 -6.03 -3.11
C VAL A 351 7.81 -6.52 -2.25
N MET A 352 6.67 -6.85 -2.88
CA MET A 352 5.50 -7.38 -2.18
C MET A 352 5.76 -8.75 -1.54
N ASP A 353 6.76 -9.48 -2.02
CA ASP A 353 7.25 -10.72 -1.43
C ASP A 353 7.57 -10.56 0.07
N MET A 354 8.29 -9.49 0.43
CA MET A 354 8.63 -9.20 1.82
C MET A 354 7.46 -8.60 2.60
N SER A 355 6.71 -7.66 2.02
CA SER A 355 5.51 -7.08 2.64
C SER A 355 4.51 -8.17 3.02
N PHE A 356 4.20 -9.05 2.10
CA PHE A 356 3.22 -10.10 2.33
C PHE A 356 3.75 -11.29 3.13
N ALA A 357 5.08 -11.50 3.17
CA ALA A 357 5.69 -12.39 4.15
C ALA A 357 5.46 -11.89 5.59
N ASN A 358 5.58 -10.56 5.82
CA ASN A 358 5.21 -9.94 7.08
C ASN A 358 3.73 -10.18 7.43
N GLN A 359 2.80 -10.04 6.45
CA GLN A 359 1.37 -10.30 6.66
C GLN A 359 1.09 -11.75 7.04
N ALA A 360 1.68 -12.71 6.32
CA ALA A 360 1.50 -14.13 6.60
C ALA A 360 2.02 -14.50 8.00
N LEU A 361 3.24 -14.03 8.33
CA LEU A 361 3.85 -14.32 9.64
C LEU A 361 3.18 -13.55 10.79
N ALA A 362 2.69 -12.32 10.56
CA ALA A 362 1.89 -11.58 11.54
C ALA A 362 0.56 -12.28 11.82
N THR A 363 -0.10 -12.81 10.78
CA THR A 363 -1.32 -13.63 10.93
C THR A 363 -1.03 -14.87 11.78
N LYS A 364 0.04 -15.61 11.49
CA LYS A 364 0.49 -16.75 12.31
C LYS A 364 0.80 -16.33 13.74
N TYR A 365 1.49 -15.19 13.92
CA TYR A 365 1.86 -14.65 15.23
C TYR A 365 0.63 -14.31 16.07
N ILE A 366 -0.40 -13.68 15.50
CA ILE A 366 -1.67 -13.39 16.17
C ILE A 366 -2.32 -14.69 16.65
N VAL A 367 -2.45 -15.70 15.78
CA VAL A 367 -3.10 -16.98 16.12
C VAL A 367 -2.39 -17.67 17.28
N LEU A 368 -1.05 -17.68 17.28
CA LEU A 368 -0.25 -18.32 18.33
C LEU A 368 -0.22 -17.54 19.65
N ASN A 369 -0.50 -16.24 19.63
CA ASN A 369 -0.39 -15.37 20.80
C ASN A 369 -1.69 -14.67 21.20
N LYS A 370 -2.83 -15.08 20.66
CA LYS A 370 -4.12 -14.42 20.83
C LYS A 370 -4.52 -14.16 22.30
N GLU A 371 -4.13 -15.03 23.21
CA GLU A 371 -4.42 -14.90 24.65
C GLU A 371 -3.45 -13.95 25.40
N LYS A 372 -2.35 -13.55 24.73
CA LYS A 372 -1.28 -12.74 25.35
C LYS A 372 -1.21 -11.31 24.80
N LEU A 373 -1.77 -11.10 23.61
CA LEU A 373 -1.72 -9.80 22.96
C LEU A 373 -2.72 -8.84 23.59
N GLU A 374 -2.21 -7.73 24.09
CA GLU A 374 -3.04 -6.64 24.61
C GLU A 374 -3.74 -5.89 23.45
N LYS A 375 -4.90 -5.29 23.72
CA LYS A 375 -5.68 -4.49 22.77
C LYS A 375 -4.99 -3.16 22.47
N ARG A 376 -3.90 -3.21 21.72
CA ARG A 376 -3.13 -2.06 21.25
C ARG A 376 -2.54 -2.31 19.86
N VAL A 377 -1.94 -1.28 19.28
CA VAL A 377 -1.18 -1.38 18.02
C VAL A 377 0.24 -1.83 18.36
N HIS A 378 0.61 -3.02 17.90
CA HIS A 378 1.91 -3.66 18.10
C HIS A 378 2.77 -3.53 16.85
N VAL A 379 4.09 -3.59 17.03
CA VAL A 379 5.05 -3.84 15.96
C VAL A 379 5.40 -5.32 15.95
N LEU A 380 5.61 -5.89 14.77
CA LEU A 380 6.02 -7.28 14.63
C LEU A 380 7.39 -7.50 15.30
N PRO A 381 7.62 -8.62 16.03
CA PRO A 381 8.91 -8.90 16.61
C PRO A 381 10.05 -8.85 15.59
N ARG A 382 11.13 -8.17 15.94
CA ARG A 382 12.29 -7.96 15.05
C ARG A 382 12.87 -9.25 14.48
N SER A 383 12.86 -10.33 15.25
CA SER A 383 13.34 -11.65 14.80
C SER A 383 12.54 -12.21 13.62
N ILE A 384 11.25 -11.85 13.50
CA ILE A 384 10.42 -12.24 12.35
C ILE A 384 10.82 -11.42 11.12
N ASP A 385 11.03 -10.13 11.31
CA ASP A 385 11.46 -9.20 10.26
C ASP A 385 12.86 -9.57 9.73
N GLU A 386 13.80 -9.88 10.61
CA GLU A 386 15.14 -10.36 10.27
C GLU A 386 15.10 -11.70 9.51
N ARG A 387 14.26 -12.64 9.94
CA ARG A 387 14.07 -13.91 9.22
C ARG A 387 13.59 -13.70 7.77
N ILE A 388 12.69 -12.74 7.53
CA ILE A 388 12.23 -12.40 6.17
C ILE A 388 13.41 -11.91 5.34
N ALA A 389 14.24 -11.02 5.90
CA ALA A 389 15.43 -10.51 5.22
C ALA A 389 16.45 -11.63 4.90
N GLU A 390 16.69 -12.54 5.85
CA GLU A 390 17.56 -13.70 5.65
C GLU A 390 17.07 -14.58 4.50
N ILE A 391 15.79 -14.97 4.50
CA ILE A 391 15.21 -15.78 3.42
C ILE A 391 15.32 -15.05 2.07
N LYS A 392 15.15 -13.72 2.05
CA LYS A 392 15.26 -12.91 0.82
C LYS A 392 16.70 -12.92 0.31
N LEU A 393 17.70 -12.70 1.17
CA LEU A 393 19.12 -12.74 0.81
C LEU A 393 19.52 -14.12 0.30
N GLU A 394 19.12 -15.20 0.98
CA GLU A 394 19.34 -16.57 0.53
C GLU A 394 18.77 -16.82 -0.86
N SER A 395 17.54 -16.32 -1.13
CA SER A 395 16.90 -16.47 -2.44
C SER A 395 17.63 -15.73 -3.58
N MET A 396 18.43 -14.73 -3.22
CA MET A 396 19.27 -13.95 -4.14
C MET A 396 20.71 -14.51 -4.23
N ASN A 397 21.03 -15.60 -3.52
CA ASN A 397 22.37 -16.16 -3.36
C ASN A 397 23.37 -15.12 -2.81
N ILE A 398 22.93 -14.30 -1.85
CA ILE A 398 23.77 -13.30 -1.19
C ILE A 398 24.13 -13.81 0.20
N GLU A 399 25.43 -13.92 0.46
CA GLU A 399 25.98 -14.23 1.78
C GLU A 399 26.41 -12.92 2.47
N ILE A 400 26.24 -12.85 3.78
CA ILE A 400 26.66 -11.73 4.62
C ILE A 400 27.58 -12.19 5.73
N ASP A 401 28.37 -11.28 6.27
CA ASP A 401 29.26 -11.54 7.41
C ASP A 401 28.47 -11.98 8.65
N LYS A 402 29.12 -12.82 9.48
CA LYS A 402 28.63 -13.22 10.79
C LYS A 402 29.58 -12.72 11.86
N LEU A 403 29.01 -12.17 12.93
CA LEU A 403 29.79 -11.72 14.08
C LEU A 403 30.50 -12.91 14.73
N THR A 404 31.77 -12.72 15.11
CA THR A 404 32.50 -13.66 15.96
C THR A 404 31.98 -13.57 17.41
N GLU A 405 32.26 -14.58 18.22
CA GLU A 405 31.90 -14.56 19.65
C GLU A 405 32.51 -13.35 20.39
N GLU A 406 33.70 -12.94 20.02
CA GLU A 406 34.37 -11.79 20.60
C GLU A 406 33.65 -10.48 20.25
N GLN A 407 33.22 -10.33 18.98
CA GLN A 407 32.42 -9.18 18.52
C GLN A 407 31.04 -9.14 19.21
N ILE A 408 30.39 -10.31 19.39
CA ILE A 408 29.14 -10.38 20.13
C ILE A 408 29.33 -9.96 21.59
N ARG A 409 30.39 -10.45 22.25
CA ARG A 409 30.71 -10.05 23.63
C ARG A 409 30.97 -8.55 23.75
N TYR A 410 31.73 -7.96 22.82
CA TYR A 410 31.98 -6.54 22.78
C TYR A 410 30.69 -5.72 22.68
N LEU A 411 29.78 -6.09 21.77
CA LEU A 411 28.54 -5.37 21.55
C LEU A 411 27.53 -5.51 22.71
N THR A 412 27.64 -6.57 23.53
CA THR A 412 26.70 -6.86 24.61
C THR A 412 27.26 -6.54 26.01
N SER A 413 28.52 -6.16 26.11
CA SER A 413 29.17 -5.78 27.36
C SER A 413 29.34 -4.27 27.48
N TRP A 414 29.16 -3.73 28.68
CA TRP A 414 29.46 -2.35 29.05
C TRP A 414 30.92 -2.15 29.51
N GLU A 415 31.67 -3.24 29.69
CA GLU A 415 33.02 -3.25 30.28
C GLU A 415 34.11 -2.85 29.26
N TYR A 416 33.82 -2.94 27.97
CA TYR A 416 34.77 -2.60 26.90
C TYR A 416 34.62 -1.14 26.48
N GLY A 417 35.70 -0.38 26.67
CA GLY A 417 35.83 1.00 26.23
C GLY A 417 37.30 1.30 25.90
N THR A 418 37.57 2.46 25.34
CA THR A 418 38.93 2.98 25.08
C THR A 418 39.41 3.85 26.21
#